data_380274ab5c9ab66d899711be2ca82348
#
_entry.id   380274ab5c9ab66d899711be2ca82348
#
_cell.length_a   1.000
_cell.length_b   1.000
_cell.length_c   1.000
_cell.angle_alpha   90.00
_cell.angle_beta   90.00
_cell.angle_gamma   90.00
#
_symmetry.space_group_name_H-M   'P 1'
#
loop_
_entity.id
_entity.type
_entity.pdbx_description
1 polymer ?
#
loop_
_entity_poly.entity_id
_entity_poly.type
_entity_poly.pdbx_seq_one_letter_code
_entity_poly.pdbx_strand_id
1 'polypeptide(L)'
;MKTRLLCALCAFFPLSLLAAKVHKITPITTDKDIRIEVMLSAEANESLSLDAVITHARNKAILCSHSGEFYFKNKVDTTVVWKIDQLTPELWSPVNPALYDLEVKAGTETLHKRIGFRKFEMRDGVFYLNDKPIYLRGNAINPPERGIPEQLERSKDFARDYVRFMKSLNINIIRIPDDQNWMDVCDEEGMMIFAGRYGRPKHATKTAPPTDFD
;
A
#
# COMPACT_ATOMS: atom_id res chain seq x y z
N MET A 1 10.58 -55.78 50.10
CA MET A 1 10.15 -54.38 49.95
C MET A 1 10.46 -53.94 48.55
N LYS A 2 9.50 -53.81 47.66
CA LYS A 2 9.68 -53.34 46.27
C LYS A 2 9.18 -51.91 46.18
N THR A 3 10.10 -50.99 46.07
CA THR A 3 9.82 -49.56 45.91
C THR A 3 9.45 -49.31 44.45
N ARG A 4 8.19 -48.90 44.19
CA ARG A 4 7.73 -48.46 42.88
C ARG A 4 8.08 -47.00 42.67
N LEU A 5 8.94 -46.73 41.73
CA LEU A 5 9.26 -45.39 41.26
C LEU A 5 8.13 -44.94 40.32
N LEU A 6 7.35 -43.95 40.77
CA LEU A 6 6.29 -43.33 39.96
C LEU A 6 6.95 -42.26 39.07
N CYS A 7 7.11 -42.53 37.81
CA CYS A 7 7.61 -41.59 36.83
C CYS A 7 6.45 -40.68 36.42
N ALA A 8 6.39 -39.44 36.94
CA ALA A 8 5.45 -38.42 36.49
C ALA A 8 5.85 -37.91 35.13
N LEU A 9 5.13 -38.35 34.11
CA LEU A 9 5.26 -37.85 32.72
C LEU A 9 4.66 -36.44 32.69
N CYS A 10 5.48 -35.40 32.86
CA CYS A 10 5.08 -34.05 32.52
C CYS A 10 4.86 -33.94 31.03
N ALA A 11 3.61 -34.04 30.60
CA ALA A 11 3.24 -33.69 29.23
C ALA A 11 3.44 -32.18 29.05
N PHE A 12 4.55 -31.81 28.46
CA PHE A 12 4.72 -30.48 27.86
C PHE A 12 3.75 -30.38 26.69
N PHE A 13 2.56 -29.84 26.94
CA PHE A 13 1.76 -29.29 25.85
C PHE A 13 2.51 -28.07 25.33
N PRO A 14 2.91 -28.03 24.06
CA PRO A 14 3.35 -26.78 23.48
C PRO A 14 2.15 -25.84 23.52
N LEU A 15 2.23 -24.82 24.37
CA LEU A 15 1.35 -23.67 24.27
C LEU A 15 1.61 -23.08 22.87
N SER A 16 0.79 -23.45 21.90
CA SER A 16 0.78 -22.73 20.62
C SER A 16 0.35 -21.33 20.98
N LEU A 17 1.32 -20.41 21.06
CA LEU A 17 1.04 -18.99 21.10
C LEU A 17 0.25 -18.71 19.80
N LEU A 18 -1.07 -18.63 19.89
CA LEU A 18 -1.86 -18.09 18.82
C LEU A 18 -1.42 -16.62 18.70
N ALA A 19 -0.64 -16.31 17.69
CA ALA A 19 -0.29 -14.93 17.39
C ALA A 19 -1.45 -14.26 16.70
N ALA A 20 -1.71 -13.00 17.00
CA ALA A 20 -2.73 -12.19 16.33
C ALA A 20 -2.58 -12.32 14.81
N LYS A 21 -3.71 -12.56 14.13
CA LYS A 21 -3.74 -12.81 12.69
C LYS A 21 -3.91 -11.49 11.94
N VAL A 22 -2.93 -11.13 11.14
CA VAL A 22 -3.01 -9.95 10.26
C VAL A 22 -3.71 -10.31 8.97
N HIS A 23 -4.73 -9.54 8.60
CA HIS A 23 -5.51 -9.73 7.37
C HIS A 23 -5.08 -8.80 6.25
N LYS A 24 -4.74 -7.55 6.58
CA LYS A 24 -4.40 -6.53 5.60
C LYS A 24 -3.50 -5.46 6.23
N ILE A 25 -2.56 -4.96 5.43
CA ILE A 25 -1.77 -3.77 5.74
C ILE A 25 -2.01 -2.73 4.66
N THR A 26 -2.33 -1.50 5.08
CA THR A 26 -2.54 -0.36 4.19
C THR A 26 -1.62 0.77 4.61
N PRO A 27 -0.51 1.01 3.90
CA PRO A 27 0.35 2.16 4.15
C PRO A 27 -0.24 3.43 3.54
N ILE A 28 -0.22 4.52 4.29
CA ILE A 28 -0.65 5.85 3.88
C ILE A 28 0.51 6.80 4.20
N THR A 29 1.09 7.42 3.18
CA THR A 29 2.26 8.28 3.28
C THR A 29 1.89 9.75 3.15
N THR A 30 2.69 10.60 3.80
CA THR A 30 2.75 12.04 3.54
C THR A 30 4.13 12.41 2.99
N ASP A 31 4.55 13.64 3.12
CA ASP A 31 5.91 14.09 2.81
C ASP A 31 6.96 13.68 3.85
N LYS A 32 6.55 13.35 5.08
CA LYS A 32 7.46 13.09 6.21
C LYS A 32 6.98 12.00 7.18
N ASP A 33 5.80 11.45 6.96
CA ASP A 33 5.21 10.47 7.86
C ASP A 33 4.67 9.28 7.06
N ILE A 34 4.56 8.13 7.72
CA ILE A 34 3.78 7.00 7.24
C ILE A 34 2.83 6.54 8.35
N ARG A 35 1.58 6.34 7.98
CA ARG A 35 0.57 5.68 8.79
C ARG A 35 0.32 4.29 8.21
N ILE A 36 0.51 3.27 9.01
CA ILE A 36 0.30 1.88 8.62
C ILE A 36 -0.97 1.39 9.33
N GLU A 37 -2.03 1.15 8.57
CA GLU A 37 -3.25 0.56 9.07
C GLU A 37 -3.15 -0.95 8.96
N VAL A 38 -3.25 -1.65 10.10
CA VAL A 38 -3.14 -3.10 10.20
C VAL A 38 -4.48 -3.65 10.64
N MET A 39 -5.21 -4.27 9.71
CA MET A 39 -6.44 -4.99 9.99
C MET A 39 -6.10 -6.39 10.52
N LEU A 40 -6.59 -6.74 11.68
CA LEU A 40 -6.24 -7.97 12.37
C LEU A 40 -7.37 -8.53 13.24
N SER A 41 -7.26 -9.82 13.54
CA SER A 41 -8.01 -10.50 14.59
C SER A 41 -7.05 -10.94 15.67
N ALA A 42 -7.39 -10.69 16.95
CA ALA A 42 -6.62 -11.13 18.10
C ALA A 42 -7.54 -11.79 19.14
N GLU A 43 -7.03 -12.80 19.84
CA GLU A 43 -7.71 -13.37 21.01
C GLU A 43 -7.45 -12.54 22.26
N ALA A 44 -8.16 -12.84 23.34
CA ALA A 44 -7.97 -12.12 24.61
C ALA A 44 -6.58 -12.40 25.20
N ASN A 45 -5.95 -11.33 25.73
CA ASN A 45 -4.61 -11.33 26.32
C ASN A 45 -3.48 -11.66 25.32
N GLU A 46 -3.66 -11.29 24.07
CA GLU A 46 -2.67 -11.48 23.01
C GLU A 46 -1.87 -10.21 22.75
N SER A 47 -0.60 -10.37 22.34
CA SER A 47 0.26 -9.28 21.87
C SER A 47 0.61 -9.47 20.40
N LEU A 48 0.73 -8.36 19.66
CA LEU A 48 1.26 -8.32 18.31
C LEU A 48 2.48 -7.41 18.28
N SER A 49 3.63 -7.97 17.92
CA SER A 49 4.83 -7.21 17.59
C SER A 49 4.84 -6.92 16.09
N LEU A 50 5.10 -5.68 15.74
CA LEU A 50 5.26 -5.20 14.37
C LEU A 50 6.65 -4.61 14.21
N ASP A 51 7.40 -5.07 13.20
CA ASP A 51 8.67 -4.48 12.79
C ASP A 51 8.54 -3.96 11.36
N ALA A 52 8.83 -2.69 11.13
CA ALA A 52 8.84 -2.08 9.81
C ALA A 52 10.25 -1.68 9.41
N VAL A 53 10.62 -2.02 8.18
CA VAL A 53 11.84 -1.52 7.54
C VAL A 53 11.44 -0.85 6.24
N ILE A 54 11.86 0.40 6.07
CA ILE A 54 11.64 1.18 4.86
C ILE A 54 12.99 1.40 4.18
N THR A 55 13.10 0.91 2.95
CA THR A 55 14.34 0.91 2.19
C THR A 55 14.13 1.60 0.84
N HIS A 56 15.01 2.51 0.46
CA HIS A 56 14.93 3.16 -0.85
C HIS A 56 15.06 2.12 -1.98
N ALA A 57 14.10 2.09 -2.91
CA ALA A 57 13.97 1.00 -3.89
C ALA A 57 15.18 0.86 -4.83
N ARG A 58 15.84 1.99 -5.18
CA ARG A 58 16.95 2.02 -6.13
C ARG A 58 18.32 1.71 -5.48
N ASN A 59 18.68 2.44 -4.42
CA ASN A 59 20.02 2.36 -3.81
C ASN A 59 20.08 1.48 -2.56
N LYS A 60 18.94 0.94 -2.13
CA LYS A 60 18.79 0.06 -0.96
C LYS A 60 19.21 0.69 0.38
N ALA A 61 19.33 2.02 0.43
CA ALA A 61 19.57 2.71 1.69
C ALA A 61 18.34 2.58 2.61
N ILE A 62 18.58 2.28 3.88
CA ILE A 62 17.52 2.22 4.89
C ILE A 62 17.13 3.65 5.26
N LEU A 63 15.87 4.00 5.06
CA LEU A 63 15.28 5.24 5.52
C LEU A 63 14.92 5.17 7.00
N CYS A 64 14.33 4.03 7.40
CA CYS A 64 13.83 3.85 8.76
C CYS A 64 13.74 2.36 9.10
N SER A 65 14.01 2.05 10.38
CA SER A 65 13.63 0.78 11.01
C SER A 65 12.90 1.11 12.30
N HIS A 66 11.70 0.58 12.48
CA HIS A 66 10.84 0.92 13.60
C HIS A 66 10.07 -0.31 14.08
N SER A 67 9.94 -0.44 15.41
CA SER A 67 9.20 -1.54 16.04
C SER A 67 8.07 -0.99 16.88
N GLY A 68 6.97 -1.73 16.94
CA GLY A 68 5.81 -1.41 17.75
C GLY A 68 5.19 -2.67 18.35
N GLU A 69 4.59 -2.52 19.52
CA GLU A 69 3.90 -3.60 20.20
C GLU A 69 2.49 -3.19 20.56
N PHE A 70 1.54 -4.08 20.30
CA PHE A 70 0.11 -3.89 20.58
C PHE A 70 -0.38 -5.03 21.46
N TYR A 71 -1.07 -4.69 22.54
CA TYR A 71 -1.66 -5.66 23.47
C TYR A 71 -3.18 -5.60 23.41
N PHE A 72 -3.83 -6.76 23.29
CA PHE A 72 -5.27 -6.90 23.19
C PHE A 72 -5.81 -7.61 24.45
N LYS A 73 -6.43 -6.82 25.33
CA LYS A 73 -7.02 -7.36 26.57
C LYS A 73 -8.20 -8.29 26.31
N ASN A 74 -8.96 -8.02 25.24
CA ASN A 74 -10.14 -8.77 24.87
C ASN A 74 -9.97 -9.30 23.43
N LYS A 75 -10.74 -10.34 23.08
CA LYS A 75 -10.86 -10.77 21.70
C LYS A 75 -11.41 -9.63 20.83
N VAL A 76 -10.73 -9.33 19.72
CA VAL A 76 -11.08 -8.23 18.80
C VAL A 76 -10.85 -8.60 17.35
N ASP A 77 -11.71 -8.05 16.49
CA ASP A 77 -11.47 -7.84 15.06
C ASP A 77 -11.39 -6.33 14.85
N THR A 78 -10.21 -5.81 14.53
CA THR A 78 -9.98 -4.37 14.55
C THR A 78 -8.92 -3.94 13.54
N THR A 79 -8.80 -2.64 13.37
CA THR A 79 -7.68 -2.00 12.65
C THR A 79 -6.89 -1.17 13.65
N VAL A 80 -5.63 -1.55 13.86
CA VAL A 80 -4.69 -0.71 14.60
C VAL A 80 -4.00 0.25 13.64
N VAL A 81 -3.73 1.46 14.11
CA VAL A 81 -3.03 2.50 13.36
C VAL A 81 -1.64 2.67 13.97
N TRP A 82 -0.63 2.36 13.19
CA TRP A 82 0.75 2.50 13.57
C TRP A 82 1.40 3.62 12.78
N LYS A 83 1.89 4.65 13.48
CA LYS A 83 2.43 5.85 12.85
C LYS A 83 3.94 5.95 13.09
N ILE A 84 4.67 6.27 12.02
CA ILE A 84 6.10 6.57 12.05
C ILE A 84 6.27 7.98 11.51
N ASP A 85 6.73 8.87 12.36
CA ASP A 85 6.82 10.31 12.12
C ASP A 85 8.25 10.77 11.85
N GLN A 86 8.40 12.01 11.40
CA GLN A 86 9.67 12.73 11.27
C GLN A 86 10.68 12.06 10.34
N LEU A 87 10.18 11.37 9.32
CA LEU A 87 11.01 10.82 8.25
C LEU A 87 11.52 11.94 7.34
N THR A 88 12.66 11.69 6.69
CA THR A 88 13.24 12.61 5.70
C THR A 88 13.43 11.88 4.37
N PRO A 89 12.34 11.42 3.74
CA PRO A 89 12.42 10.69 2.48
C PRO A 89 12.73 11.62 1.31
N GLU A 90 13.32 11.04 0.26
CA GLU A 90 13.28 11.63 -1.07
C GLU A 90 11.83 11.56 -1.59
N LEU A 91 11.27 12.73 -1.93
CA LEU A 91 9.86 12.81 -2.28
C LEU A 91 9.61 12.39 -3.73
N TRP A 92 8.57 11.58 -3.91
CA TRP A 92 8.10 11.19 -5.22
C TRP A 92 7.51 12.37 -5.99
N SER A 93 7.89 12.50 -7.26
CA SER A 93 7.30 13.46 -8.20
C SER A 93 7.39 12.93 -9.64
N PRO A 94 6.66 13.52 -10.60
CA PRO A 94 6.74 13.12 -12.01
C PRO A 94 8.15 13.21 -12.62
N VAL A 95 9.01 14.07 -12.10
CA VAL A 95 10.39 14.22 -12.58
C VAL A 95 11.39 13.41 -11.76
N ASN A 96 11.00 12.98 -10.58
CA ASN A 96 11.81 12.17 -9.69
C ASN A 96 10.92 11.14 -8.96
N PRO A 97 10.64 9.99 -9.58
CA PRO A 97 9.78 8.97 -9.00
C PRO A 97 10.51 8.13 -7.95
N ALA A 98 10.85 8.77 -6.81
CA ALA A 98 11.49 8.11 -5.69
C ALA A 98 10.51 7.15 -5.00
N LEU A 99 10.87 5.87 -4.97
CA LEU A 99 10.08 4.81 -4.38
C LEU A 99 10.86 4.08 -3.30
N TYR A 100 10.11 3.49 -2.37
CA TYR A 100 10.63 2.74 -1.24
C TYR A 100 9.96 1.37 -1.16
N ASP A 101 10.71 0.38 -0.73
CA ASP A 101 10.20 -0.93 -0.36
C ASP A 101 9.92 -0.89 1.15
N LEU A 102 8.68 -1.08 1.54
CA LEU A 102 8.23 -1.26 2.91
C LEU A 102 8.09 -2.75 3.18
N GLU A 103 8.87 -3.24 4.14
CA GLU A 103 8.71 -4.57 4.72
C GLU A 103 8.09 -4.42 6.11
N VAL A 104 7.02 -5.15 6.39
CA VAL A 104 6.40 -5.23 7.71
C VAL A 104 6.36 -6.67 8.16
N LYS A 105 7.05 -6.97 9.26
CA LYS A 105 6.94 -8.25 9.96
C LYS A 105 5.86 -8.15 11.03
N ALA A 106 4.96 -9.11 11.04
CA ALA A 106 3.86 -9.23 11.97
C ALA A 106 3.82 -10.66 12.50
N GLY A 107 4.43 -10.89 13.65
CA GLY A 107 4.65 -12.25 14.16
C GLY A 107 5.51 -13.07 13.20
N THR A 108 4.94 -14.15 12.63
CA THR A 108 5.64 -15.02 11.65
C THR A 108 5.46 -14.58 10.20
N GLU A 109 4.56 -13.65 9.92
CA GLU A 109 4.27 -13.18 8.56
C GLU A 109 5.13 -11.97 8.20
N THR A 110 5.52 -11.89 6.93
CA THR A 110 6.22 -10.73 6.36
C THR A 110 5.45 -10.25 5.14
N LEU A 111 5.13 -8.96 5.14
CA LEU A 111 4.38 -8.31 4.08
C LEU A 111 5.26 -7.25 3.42
N HIS A 112 5.18 -7.17 2.09
CA HIS A 112 5.94 -6.23 1.30
C HIS A 112 5.01 -5.30 0.55
N LYS A 113 5.31 -4.01 0.57
CA LYS A 113 4.62 -2.98 -0.21
C LYS A 113 5.62 -2.01 -0.81
N ARG A 114 5.35 -1.54 -2.02
CA ARG A 114 6.06 -0.40 -2.61
C ARG A 114 5.29 0.87 -2.30
N ILE A 115 5.99 1.91 -1.86
CA ILE A 115 5.41 3.18 -1.44
C ILE A 115 6.21 4.36 -2.00
N GLY A 116 5.55 5.50 -2.16
CA GLY A 116 6.19 6.78 -2.45
C GLY A 116 5.74 7.82 -1.43
N PHE A 117 6.65 8.65 -0.99
CA PHE A 117 6.33 9.77 -0.09
C PHE A 117 6.03 11.01 -0.90
N ARG A 118 4.87 11.60 -0.71
CA ARG A 118 4.45 12.83 -1.38
C ARG A 118 3.36 13.54 -0.59
N LYS A 119 3.26 14.84 -0.80
CA LYS A 119 2.13 15.66 -0.34
C LYS A 119 1.47 16.28 -1.55
N PHE A 120 0.20 15.95 -1.77
CA PHE A 120 -0.61 16.55 -2.83
C PHE A 120 -1.81 17.26 -2.21
N GLU A 121 -1.97 18.53 -2.52
CA GLU A 121 -3.03 19.35 -1.93
C GLU A 121 -3.48 20.44 -2.89
N MET A 122 -4.62 21.05 -2.59
CA MET A 122 -5.12 22.25 -3.26
C MET A 122 -5.18 23.40 -2.25
N ARG A 123 -4.58 24.52 -2.60
CA ARG A 123 -4.63 25.78 -1.82
C ARG A 123 -5.08 26.90 -2.76
N ASP A 124 -6.14 27.62 -2.39
CA ASP A 124 -6.66 28.75 -3.16
C ASP A 124 -6.89 28.47 -4.65
N GLY A 125 -7.40 27.26 -4.97
CA GLY A 125 -7.66 26.82 -6.34
C GLY A 125 -6.43 26.39 -7.16
N VAL A 126 -5.24 26.36 -6.55
CA VAL A 126 -3.99 25.90 -7.16
C VAL A 126 -3.58 24.56 -6.56
N PHE A 127 -3.20 23.60 -7.42
CA PHE A 127 -2.66 22.33 -6.97
C PHE A 127 -1.17 22.45 -6.62
N TYR A 128 -0.79 21.78 -5.55
CA TYR A 128 0.61 21.70 -5.08
C TYR A 128 1.02 20.23 -4.93
N LEU A 129 2.20 19.90 -5.39
CA LEU A 129 2.89 18.65 -5.15
C LEU A 129 4.21 18.94 -4.43
N ASN A 130 4.35 18.43 -3.20
CA ASN A 130 5.53 18.66 -2.37
C ASN A 130 5.82 20.17 -2.21
N ASP A 131 4.80 20.95 -1.88
CA ASP A 131 4.80 22.41 -1.71
C ASP A 131 5.17 23.23 -2.97
N LYS A 132 5.30 22.59 -4.12
CA LYS A 132 5.52 23.27 -5.40
C LYS A 132 4.21 23.30 -6.20
N PRO A 133 3.82 24.45 -6.79
CA PRO A 133 2.65 24.51 -7.62
C PRO A 133 2.81 23.59 -8.83
N ILE A 134 1.73 22.84 -9.16
CA ILE A 134 1.71 21.93 -10.30
C ILE A 134 0.48 22.18 -11.15
N TYR A 135 0.68 22.29 -12.45
CA TYR A 135 -0.40 22.34 -13.42
C TYR A 135 -0.67 20.92 -13.96
N LEU A 136 -1.90 20.44 -13.78
CA LEU A 136 -2.30 19.10 -14.21
C LEU A 136 -2.62 19.10 -15.71
N ARG A 137 -1.85 18.35 -16.47
CA ARG A 137 -2.05 18.10 -17.89
C ARG A 137 -2.42 16.63 -18.04
N GLY A 138 -3.70 16.39 -18.31
CA GLY A 138 -4.27 15.06 -18.23
C GLY A 138 -4.67 14.47 -19.59
N ASN A 139 -4.62 13.13 -19.64
CA ASN A 139 -5.22 12.33 -20.69
C ASN A 139 -5.86 11.07 -20.09
N ALA A 140 -6.64 10.34 -20.89
CA ALA A 140 -7.29 9.12 -20.47
C ALA A 140 -7.03 8.00 -21.47
N ILE A 141 -6.76 6.81 -20.95
CA ILE A 141 -6.85 5.57 -21.70
C ILE A 141 -8.12 4.82 -21.28
N ASN A 142 -8.94 4.43 -22.24
CA ASN A 142 -10.18 3.72 -22.02
C ASN A 142 -10.17 2.40 -22.79
N PRO A 143 -9.56 1.35 -22.26
CA PRO A 143 -9.67 0.02 -22.84
C PRO A 143 -11.01 -0.63 -22.44
N PRO A 144 -11.44 -1.69 -23.08
CA PRO A 144 -11.14 -2.18 -24.44
C PRO A 144 -12.05 -1.53 -25.46
N GLU A 145 -12.99 -0.66 -25.05
CA GLU A 145 -14.08 -0.12 -25.88
C GLU A 145 -13.61 0.75 -27.05
N ARG A 146 -12.31 1.06 -27.11
CA ARG A 146 -11.72 1.97 -28.12
C ARG A 146 -10.50 1.40 -28.85
N GLY A 147 -10.47 0.08 -29.02
CA GLY A 147 -9.49 -0.54 -29.91
C GLY A 147 -8.17 -0.95 -29.29
N ILE A 148 -8.05 -0.97 -27.98
CA ILE A 148 -6.93 -1.62 -27.31
C ILE A 148 -7.29 -3.09 -27.13
N PRO A 149 -6.53 -4.02 -27.68
CA PRO A 149 -6.74 -5.45 -27.46
C PRO A 149 -6.68 -5.80 -25.96
N GLU A 150 -7.60 -6.64 -25.49
CA GLU A 150 -7.72 -7.01 -24.07
C GLU A 150 -6.41 -7.55 -23.48
N GLN A 151 -5.64 -8.30 -24.28
CA GLN A 151 -4.34 -8.85 -23.86
C GLN A 151 -3.29 -7.76 -23.61
N LEU A 152 -3.41 -6.58 -24.23
CA LEU A 152 -2.52 -5.43 -23.99
C LEU A 152 -2.97 -4.59 -22.80
N GLU A 153 -4.27 -4.60 -22.49
CA GLU A 153 -4.86 -3.81 -21.41
C GLU A 153 -4.17 -4.07 -20.05
N ARG A 154 -3.75 -5.31 -19.81
CA ARG A 154 -3.07 -5.74 -18.58
C ARG A 154 -1.57 -5.96 -18.76
N SER A 155 -1.02 -5.58 -19.89
CA SER A 155 0.42 -5.71 -20.15
C SER A 155 1.19 -4.60 -19.45
N LYS A 156 2.13 -4.97 -18.59
CA LYS A 156 3.02 -4.02 -17.92
C LYS A 156 3.91 -3.28 -18.90
N ASP A 157 4.37 -3.94 -19.97
CA ASP A 157 5.20 -3.34 -21.01
C ASP A 157 4.41 -2.31 -21.81
N PHE A 158 3.19 -2.66 -22.25
CA PHE A 158 2.32 -1.71 -22.93
C PHE A 158 2.01 -0.49 -22.05
N ALA A 159 1.70 -0.69 -20.78
CA ALA A 159 1.47 0.39 -19.82
C ALA A 159 2.69 1.31 -19.72
N ARG A 160 3.90 0.74 -19.68
CA ARG A 160 5.16 1.50 -19.59
C ARG A 160 5.41 2.33 -20.84
N ASP A 161 5.25 1.74 -22.01
CA ASP A 161 5.43 2.44 -23.28
C ASP A 161 4.40 3.58 -23.44
N TYR A 162 3.14 3.32 -23.06
CA TYR A 162 2.09 4.33 -23.06
C TYR A 162 2.42 5.49 -22.10
N VAL A 163 2.80 5.18 -20.87
CA VAL A 163 3.14 6.20 -19.86
C VAL A 163 4.32 7.06 -20.33
N ARG A 164 5.38 6.44 -20.87
CA ARG A 164 6.53 7.15 -21.43
C ARG A 164 6.15 8.03 -22.61
N PHE A 165 5.30 7.53 -23.48
CA PHE A 165 4.77 8.33 -24.60
C PHE A 165 3.97 9.54 -24.09
N MET A 166 3.07 9.35 -23.12
CA MET A 166 2.33 10.46 -22.51
C MET A 166 3.25 11.50 -21.86
N LYS A 167 4.30 11.05 -21.17
CA LYS A 167 5.31 11.95 -20.60
C LYS A 167 6.06 12.75 -21.67
N SER A 168 6.37 12.15 -22.82
CA SER A 168 7.00 12.86 -23.95
C SER A 168 6.13 13.98 -24.51
N LEU A 169 4.80 13.87 -24.35
CA LEU A 169 3.83 14.91 -24.66
C LEU A 169 3.58 15.91 -23.52
N ASN A 170 4.43 15.87 -22.48
CA ASN A 170 4.34 16.72 -21.30
C ASN A 170 3.04 16.51 -20.48
N ILE A 171 2.44 15.32 -20.56
CA ILE A 171 1.32 14.88 -19.73
C ILE A 171 1.87 14.38 -18.40
N ASN A 172 1.26 14.77 -17.27
CA ASN A 172 1.70 14.41 -15.93
C ASN A 172 0.64 13.71 -15.08
N ILE A 173 -0.57 13.56 -15.61
CA ILE A 173 -1.66 12.82 -14.96
C ILE A 173 -2.46 12.05 -16.01
N ILE A 174 -2.74 10.78 -15.74
CA ILE A 174 -3.56 9.97 -16.64
C ILE A 174 -4.65 9.22 -15.88
N ARG A 175 -5.73 8.97 -16.56
CA ARG A 175 -6.76 8.04 -16.15
C ARG A 175 -6.43 6.67 -16.73
N ILE A 176 -6.34 5.67 -15.88
CA ILE A 176 -5.90 4.31 -16.22
C ILE A 176 -7.00 3.28 -15.94
N PRO A 177 -6.89 2.04 -16.47
CA PRO A 177 -7.66 0.89 -16.00
C PRO A 177 -7.43 0.62 -14.51
N ASP A 178 -8.40 0.00 -13.85
CA ASP A 178 -8.25 -0.51 -12.47
C ASP A 178 -7.44 -1.81 -12.51
N ASP A 179 -6.13 -1.65 -12.69
CA ASP A 179 -5.17 -2.75 -12.84
C ASP A 179 -3.85 -2.40 -12.15
N GLN A 180 -3.31 -3.36 -11.38
CA GLN A 180 -2.11 -3.14 -10.57
C GLN A 180 -0.86 -2.86 -11.41
N ASN A 181 -0.73 -3.48 -12.60
CA ASN A 181 0.41 -3.23 -13.47
C ASN A 181 0.47 -1.77 -13.94
N TRP A 182 -0.70 -1.17 -14.23
CA TRP A 182 -0.78 0.24 -14.57
C TRP A 182 -0.40 1.14 -13.40
N MET A 183 -0.87 0.82 -12.19
CA MET A 183 -0.55 1.57 -10.98
C MET A 183 0.96 1.52 -10.70
N ASP A 184 1.54 0.33 -10.74
CA ASP A 184 2.98 0.13 -10.52
C ASP A 184 3.82 0.90 -11.54
N VAL A 185 3.44 0.85 -12.82
CA VAL A 185 4.15 1.57 -13.88
C VAL A 185 4.03 3.08 -13.71
N CYS A 186 2.87 3.60 -13.34
CA CYS A 186 2.69 5.02 -13.08
C CYS A 186 3.57 5.49 -11.91
N ASP A 187 3.66 4.71 -10.85
CA ASP A 187 4.55 5.00 -9.73
C ASP A 187 6.03 4.96 -10.15
N GLU A 188 6.44 3.93 -10.92
CA GLU A 188 7.82 3.73 -11.40
C GLU A 188 8.27 4.81 -12.39
N GLU A 189 7.41 5.21 -13.30
CA GLU A 189 7.72 6.15 -14.38
C GLU A 189 7.40 7.62 -14.00
N GLY A 190 6.80 7.87 -12.84
CA GLY A 190 6.46 9.21 -12.40
C GLY A 190 5.25 9.79 -13.14
N MET A 191 4.15 9.07 -13.17
CA MET A 191 2.88 9.52 -13.72
C MET A 191 1.83 9.59 -12.62
N MET A 192 1.20 10.74 -12.45
CA MET A 192 0.06 10.86 -11.52
C MET A 192 -1.15 10.12 -12.07
N ILE A 193 -1.98 9.60 -11.17
CA ILE A 193 -3.18 8.87 -11.53
C ILE A 193 -4.40 9.68 -11.14
N PHE A 194 -5.31 9.84 -12.07
CA PHE A 194 -6.67 10.22 -11.76
C PHE A 194 -7.45 8.94 -11.43
N ALA A 195 -7.54 8.64 -10.14
CA ALA A 195 -8.20 7.43 -9.69
C ALA A 195 -9.72 7.57 -9.82
N GLY A 196 -10.34 6.62 -10.49
CA GLY A 196 -11.77 6.45 -10.53
C GLY A 196 -12.06 5.00 -10.84
N ARG A 197 -13.00 4.36 -10.15
CA ARG A 197 -13.49 3.04 -10.54
C ARG A 197 -14.11 3.14 -11.94
N TYR A 198 -13.43 2.59 -12.93
CA TYR A 198 -13.93 2.46 -14.30
C TYR A 198 -14.43 1.04 -14.54
N GLY A 199 -15.34 0.60 -13.71
CA GLY A 199 -16.24 -0.44 -14.10
C GLY A 199 -17.58 0.24 -14.40
N ARG A 200 -17.88 0.56 -15.66
CA ARG A 200 -19.29 0.48 -16.03
C ARG A 200 -19.64 -0.99 -15.84
N PRO A 201 -20.51 -1.35 -14.86
CA PRO A 201 -21.05 -2.70 -14.85
C PRO A 201 -21.64 -2.89 -16.24
N LYS A 202 -21.36 -4.02 -16.90
CA LYS A 202 -21.90 -4.37 -18.24
C LYS A 202 -23.42 -4.23 -18.32
N HIS A 203 -24.07 -3.99 -17.18
CA HIS A 203 -25.51 -3.77 -16.99
C HIS A 203 -25.75 -2.71 -15.88
N ALA A 204 -25.25 -1.48 -16.07
CA ALA A 204 -25.68 -0.39 -15.23
C ALA A 204 -27.16 -0.11 -15.50
N THR A 205 -28.03 -0.68 -14.70
CA THR A 205 -29.39 -0.19 -14.57
C THR A 205 -29.32 1.26 -14.09
N LYS A 206 -30.23 2.12 -14.57
CA LYS A 206 -30.31 3.55 -14.25
C LYS A 206 -30.40 3.90 -12.74
N THR A 207 -30.28 2.93 -11.87
CA THR A 207 -30.47 2.98 -10.41
C THR A 207 -29.21 2.64 -9.62
N ALA A 208 -28.01 2.60 -10.25
CA ALA A 208 -26.80 2.47 -9.48
C ALA A 208 -26.60 3.72 -8.61
N PRO A 209 -26.44 3.60 -7.28
CA PRO A 209 -26.15 4.73 -6.44
C PRO A 209 -24.81 5.37 -6.86
N PRO A 210 -24.62 6.69 -6.60
CA PRO A 210 -23.32 7.29 -6.83
C PRO A 210 -22.27 6.48 -6.08
N THR A 211 -21.19 6.11 -6.78
CA THR A 211 -20.05 5.47 -6.15
C THR A 211 -19.39 6.49 -5.25
N ASP A 212 -19.35 6.19 -3.94
CA ASP A 212 -18.58 6.99 -2.99
C ASP A 212 -17.12 7.00 -3.44
N PHE A 213 -16.60 8.20 -3.58
CA PHE A 213 -15.18 8.41 -3.83
C PHE A 213 -14.49 8.31 -2.48
N ASP A 214 -13.89 7.14 -2.19
CA ASP A 214 -12.95 6.96 -1.09
C ASP A 214 -11.52 7.28 -1.53
#